data_0521d0e0a5ecf1d52dcfa83dc206c428
#
_entry.id   0521d0e0a5ecf1d52dcfa83dc206c428
#
_cell.length_a   1.000
_cell.length_b   1.000
_cell.length_c   1.000
_cell.angle_alpha   90.00
_cell.angle_beta   90.00
_cell.angle_gamma   90.00
#
_symmetry.space_group_name_H-M   'P 1'
#
loop_
_entity.id
_entity.type
_entity.pdbx_description
1 polymer ?
#
loop_
_entity_poly.entity_id
_entity_poly.type
_entity_poly.pdbx_seq_one_letter_code
_entity_poly.pdbx_strand_id
1 'polypeptide(L)'
;DNLTKLLIAVGQDVRVIIIKLADRLHNMQTLQFKSADKQKKIARETIEVFAPLADRLNMGRVRVQLEELSFRYLMPEKFEETKQLMDSRLKKSERKLQKVKREVDLHLTKEKIPHDIDGRVKSVYSLYKKMQRVPNIDDIYDLMALRIVVDDVATCYLVLGELHSLYEPMVDRIKDYIAKPKPNGYQSLHTTVVTESGQPVEFQIRTHDMHEYAERGLAASFHYNEQKLTDAYKQGTIAELPTDLHWIQDLQNAAALLREGKEFDETNLRVDLFGDRIFVFSPKGDIYDLPAGSFPLDYA
;
A
#
# COMPACT_ATOMS: atom_id res chain seq x y z
N ASP A 1 -8.98 20.91 -14.51
CA ASP A 1 -9.17 22.04 -13.60
C ASP A 1 -8.78 21.83 -12.13
N ASN A 2 -9.41 20.92 -11.39
CA ASN A 2 -9.04 20.65 -9.99
C ASN A 2 -7.76 19.81 -9.90
N LEU A 3 -7.56 18.87 -10.80
CA LEU A 3 -6.37 18.05 -10.87
C LEU A 3 -5.14 18.89 -11.20
N THR A 4 -5.23 19.73 -12.21
CA THR A 4 -4.15 20.65 -12.62
C THR A 4 -3.73 21.57 -11.45
N LYS A 5 -4.70 22.14 -10.72
CA LYS A 5 -4.41 22.94 -9.53
C LYS A 5 -3.73 22.12 -8.41
N LEU A 6 -4.17 20.87 -8.23
CA LEU A 6 -3.56 19.95 -7.29
C LEU A 6 -2.09 19.68 -7.68
N LEU A 7 -1.85 19.34 -8.94
CA LEU A 7 -0.51 19.06 -9.46
C LEU A 7 0.44 20.24 -9.31
N ILE A 8 -0.03 21.45 -9.63
CA ILE A 8 0.74 22.70 -9.45
C ILE A 8 1.08 22.93 -7.96
N ALA A 9 0.12 22.74 -7.07
CA ALA A 9 0.35 22.93 -5.63
C ALA A 9 1.32 21.90 -5.05
N VAL A 10 1.20 20.65 -5.50
CA VAL A 10 2.10 19.54 -5.11
C VAL A 10 3.51 19.74 -5.62
N GLY A 11 3.66 20.25 -6.86
CA GLY A 11 4.97 20.60 -7.41
C GLY A 11 5.69 21.71 -6.61
N GLN A 12 4.95 22.50 -5.82
CA GLN A 12 5.54 23.51 -4.92
C GLN A 12 5.93 22.92 -3.57
N ASP A 13 5.06 22.09 -3.00
CA ASP A 13 5.26 21.48 -1.68
C ASP A 13 4.48 20.16 -1.59
N VAL A 14 5.20 19.07 -1.50
CA VAL A 14 4.61 17.72 -1.41
C VAL A 14 3.71 17.56 -0.17
N ARG A 15 3.92 18.34 0.89
CA ARG A 15 3.06 18.32 2.10
C ARG A 15 1.61 18.69 1.78
N VAL A 16 1.39 19.46 0.71
CA VAL A 16 0.03 19.79 0.25
C VAL A 16 -0.75 18.54 -0.13
N ILE A 17 -0.10 17.48 -0.65
CA ILE A 17 -0.78 16.20 -0.94
C ILE A 17 -1.34 15.60 0.35
N ILE A 18 -0.56 15.57 1.43
CA ILE A 18 -0.98 14.98 2.71
C ILE A 18 -2.23 15.69 3.23
N ILE A 19 -2.22 17.02 3.20
CA ILE A 19 -3.38 17.84 3.60
C ILE A 19 -4.59 17.53 2.69
N LYS A 20 -4.38 17.45 1.38
CA LYS A 20 -5.44 17.14 0.42
C LYS A 20 -5.99 15.73 0.55
N LEU A 21 -5.15 14.75 0.89
CA LEU A 21 -5.60 13.38 1.19
C LEU A 21 -6.43 13.33 2.48
N ALA A 22 -6.03 14.08 3.52
CA ALA A 22 -6.79 14.18 4.76
C ALA A 22 -8.16 14.87 4.55
N ASP A 23 -8.19 15.98 3.81
CA ASP A 23 -9.43 16.68 3.42
C ASP A 23 -10.35 15.76 2.59
N ARG A 24 -9.79 15.05 1.59
CA ARG A 24 -10.54 14.09 0.77
C ARG A 24 -11.12 12.96 1.61
N LEU A 25 -10.34 12.40 2.53
CA LEU A 25 -10.80 11.34 3.42
C LEU A 25 -11.97 11.83 4.29
N HIS A 26 -11.85 13.02 4.89
CA HIS A 26 -12.92 13.62 5.66
C HIS A 26 -14.19 13.86 4.80
N ASN A 27 -14.03 14.38 3.59
CA ASN A 27 -15.12 14.58 2.65
C ASN A 27 -15.81 13.25 2.27
N MET A 28 -15.06 12.18 2.12
CA MET A 28 -15.61 10.84 1.85
C MET A 28 -16.37 10.27 3.04
N GLN A 29 -15.92 10.53 4.27
CA GLN A 29 -16.60 10.09 5.50
C GLN A 29 -17.95 10.82 5.73
N THR A 30 -18.10 12.02 5.16
CA THR A 30 -19.32 12.83 5.28
C THR A 30 -20.13 12.89 3.98
N LEU A 31 -19.82 12.03 3.02
CA LEU A 31 -20.37 12.08 1.66
C LEU A 31 -21.89 11.81 1.60
N GLN A 32 -22.47 11.15 2.60
CA GLN A 32 -23.92 10.88 2.72
C GLN A 32 -24.78 12.14 2.70
N PHE A 33 -24.24 13.29 3.06
CA PHE A 33 -24.97 14.57 3.07
C PHE A 33 -25.02 15.27 1.69
N LYS A 34 -24.42 14.69 0.65
CA LYS A 34 -24.46 15.21 -0.73
C LYS A 34 -25.52 14.49 -1.55
N SER A 35 -25.96 15.10 -2.65
CA SER A 35 -26.86 14.45 -3.62
C SER A 35 -26.20 13.24 -4.27
N ALA A 36 -27.00 12.26 -4.70
CA ALA A 36 -26.53 10.99 -5.27
C ALA A 36 -25.54 11.19 -6.44
N ASP A 37 -25.79 12.17 -7.34
CA ASP A 37 -24.90 12.46 -8.45
C ASP A 37 -23.55 13.00 -7.98
N LYS A 38 -23.56 13.88 -6.96
CA LYS A 38 -22.33 14.40 -6.35
C LYS A 38 -21.57 13.29 -5.62
N GLN A 39 -22.28 12.39 -4.93
CA GLN A 39 -21.67 11.24 -4.26
C GLN A 39 -20.89 10.39 -5.28
N LYS A 40 -21.52 9.98 -6.38
CA LYS A 40 -20.88 9.18 -7.43
C LYS A 40 -19.70 9.90 -8.08
N LYS A 41 -19.85 11.20 -8.38
CA LYS A 41 -18.76 11.98 -8.98
C LYS A 41 -17.54 12.07 -8.06
N ILE A 42 -17.76 12.40 -6.78
CA ILE A 42 -16.67 12.55 -5.79
C ILE A 42 -16.03 11.18 -5.52
N ALA A 43 -16.82 10.11 -5.40
CA ALA A 43 -16.31 8.76 -5.17
C ALA A 43 -15.46 8.28 -6.36
N ARG A 44 -15.87 8.58 -7.60
CA ARG A 44 -15.09 8.25 -8.80
C ARG A 44 -13.76 8.99 -8.84
N GLU A 45 -13.77 10.31 -8.65
CA GLU A 45 -12.55 11.10 -8.57
C GLU A 45 -11.61 10.58 -7.46
N THR A 46 -12.18 10.16 -6.33
CA THR A 46 -11.41 9.64 -5.20
C THR A 46 -10.70 8.33 -5.53
N ILE A 47 -11.39 7.38 -6.16
CA ILE A 47 -10.79 6.08 -6.47
C ILE A 47 -9.83 6.13 -7.65
N GLU A 48 -10.05 7.05 -8.60
CA GLU A 48 -9.23 7.21 -9.80
C GLU A 48 -7.98 8.09 -9.58
N VAL A 49 -8.02 9.02 -8.61
CA VAL A 49 -6.96 10.00 -8.39
C VAL A 49 -6.35 9.90 -7.00
N PHE A 50 -7.16 10.06 -5.95
CA PHE A 50 -6.64 10.20 -4.59
C PHE A 50 -6.15 8.88 -3.98
N ALA A 51 -6.81 7.77 -4.27
CA ALA A 51 -6.37 6.46 -3.78
C ALA A 51 -5.03 6.02 -4.41
N PRO A 52 -4.80 6.16 -5.74
CA PRO A 52 -3.49 5.96 -6.33
C PRO A 52 -2.40 6.89 -5.79
N LEU A 53 -2.71 8.17 -5.56
CA LEU A 53 -1.75 9.09 -4.93
C LEU A 53 -1.35 8.63 -3.52
N ALA A 54 -2.31 8.20 -2.72
CA ALA A 54 -2.03 7.66 -1.39
C ALA A 54 -1.15 6.39 -1.47
N ASP A 55 -1.35 5.53 -2.48
CA ASP A 55 -0.52 4.33 -2.71
C ASP A 55 0.91 4.70 -3.07
N ARG A 56 1.10 5.67 -3.97
CA ARG A 56 2.44 6.16 -4.36
C ARG A 56 3.21 6.77 -3.20
N LEU A 57 2.51 7.39 -2.27
CA LEU A 57 3.08 7.94 -1.03
C LEU A 57 3.22 6.89 0.08
N ASN A 58 2.96 5.61 -0.24
CA ASN A 58 2.92 4.49 0.70
C ASN A 58 2.00 4.74 1.92
N MET A 59 1.00 5.62 1.78
CA MET A 59 0.01 5.91 2.82
C MET A 59 -1.09 4.83 2.81
N GLY A 60 -0.69 3.58 3.09
CA GLY A 60 -1.51 2.38 2.91
C GLY A 60 -2.85 2.44 3.65
N ARG A 61 -2.87 3.00 4.87
CA ARG A 61 -4.09 3.16 5.66
C ARG A 61 -5.08 4.13 5.02
N VAL A 62 -4.60 5.27 4.52
CA VAL A 62 -5.44 6.29 3.84
C VAL A 62 -5.96 5.73 2.52
N ARG A 63 -5.10 5.08 1.73
CA ARG A 63 -5.49 4.43 0.48
C ARG A 63 -6.65 3.45 0.68
N VAL A 64 -6.53 2.53 1.63
CA VAL A 64 -7.55 1.52 1.90
C VAL A 64 -8.88 2.16 2.29
N GLN A 65 -8.87 3.21 3.12
CA GLN A 65 -10.09 3.91 3.51
C GLN A 65 -10.74 4.64 2.33
N LEU A 66 -9.95 5.32 1.49
CA LEU A 66 -10.45 6.00 0.28
C LEU A 66 -11.05 5.01 -0.72
N GLU A 67 -10.36 3.88 -0.98
CA GLU A 67 -10.84 2.81 -1.85
C GLU A 67 -12.17 2.22 -1.35
N GLU A 68 -12.26 1.90 -0.06
CA GLU A 68 -13.43 1.25 0.53
C GLU A 68 -14.65 2.17 0.56
N LEU A 69 -14.46 3.43 0.97
CA LEU A 69 -15.53 4.43 0.94
C LEU A 69 -16.02 4.69 -0.50
N SER A 70 -15.09 4.79 -1.45
CA SER A 70 -15.46 4.98 -2.87
C SER A 70 -16.22 3.79 -3.44
N PHE A 71 -15.78 2.58 -3.17
CA PHE A 71 -16.42 1.34 -3.62
C PHE A 71 -17.87 1.25 -3.12
N ARG A 72 -18.12 1.61 -1.87
CA ARG A 72 -19.45 1.64 -1.27
C ARG A 72 -20.42 2.57 -2.01
N TYR A 73 -19.96 3.74 -2.50
CA TYR A 73 -20.82 4.67 -3.24
C TYR A 73 -20.93 4.36 -4.72
N LEU A 74 -19.90 3.79 -5.33
CA LEU A 74 -19.90 3.48 -6.76
C LEU A 74 -20.62 2.19 -7.10
N MET A 75 -20.48 1.17 -6.26
CA MET A 75 -20.99 -0.18 -6.49
C MET A 75 -21.57 -0.78 -5.19
N PRO A 76 -22.64 -0.20 -4.63
CA PRO A 76 -23.16 -0.57 -3.32
C PRO A 76 -23.56 -2.06 -3.23
N GLU A 77 -24.18 -2.61 -4.26
CA GLU A 77 -24.56 -4.03 -4.30
C GLU A 77 -23.33 -4.95 -4.25
N LYS A 78 -22.32 -4.64 -5.07
CA LYS A 78 -21.07 -5.40 -5.08
C LYS A 78 -20.27 -5.26 -3.79
N PHE A 79 -20.34 -4.11 -3.15
CA PHE A 79 -19.75 -3.90 -1.84
C PHE A 79 -20.40 -4.82 -0.80
N GLU A 80 -21.72 -4.85 -0.71
CA GLU A 80 -22.42 -5.69 0.28
C GLU A 80 -22.24 -7.19 0.00
N GLU A 81 -22.31 -7.64 -1.27
CA GLU A 81 -22.04 -9.03 -1.66
C GLU A 81 -20.63 -9.45 -1.23
N THR A 82 -19.62 -8.63 -1.57
CA THR A 82 -18.21 -8.92 -1.25
C THR A 82 -17.97 -8.92 0.27
N LYS A 83 -18.59 -7.99 0.99
CA LYS A 83 -18.50 -7.89 2.45
C LYS A 83 -19.08 -9.11 3.14
N GLN A 84 -20.29 -9.54 2.75
CA GLN A 84 -20.92 -10.74 3.31
C GLN A 84 -20.06 -11.99 3.07
N LEU A 85 -19.51 -12.13 1.86
CA LEU A 85 -18.62 -13.21 1.52
C LEU A 85 -17.34 -13.18 2.38
N MET A 86 -16.74 -12.01 2.54
CA MET A 86 -15.57 -11.79 3.39
C MET A 86 -15.88 -12.17 4.85
N ASP A 87 -16.97 -11.66 5.43
CA ASP A 87 -17.36 -11.93 6.80
C ASP A 87 -17.58 -13.42 7.05
N SER A 88 -18.19 -14.13 6.09
CA SER A 88 -18.40 -15.57 6.18
C SER A 88 -17.08 -16.35 6.21
N ARG A 89 -16.10 -15.92 5.42
CA ARG A 89 -14.76 -16.53 5.35
C ARG A 89 -13.93 -16.24 6.59
N LEU A 90 -13.96 -14.99 7.08
CA LEU A 90 -13.27 -14.58 8.29
C LEU A 90 -13.73 -15.41 9.47
N LYS A 91 -15.03 -15.57 9.69
CA LYS A 91 -15.60 -16.41 10.77
C LYS A 91 -15.10 -17.86 10.73
N LYS A 92 -14.98 -18.45 9.53
CA LYS A 92 -14.47 -19.82 9.36
C LYS A 92 -12.98 -19.95 9.65
N SER A 93 -12.19 -18.93 9.31
CA SER A 93 -10.73 -18.95 9.40
C SER A 93 -10.19 -18.39 10.71
N GLU A 94 -10.96 -17.59 11.45
CA GLU A 94 -10.51 -16.85 12.62
C GLU A 94 -9.93 -17.76 13.70
N ARG A 95 -10.64 -18.84 14.09
CA ARG A 95 -10.17 -19.78 15.13
C ARG A 95 -8.84 -20.44 14.74
N LYS A 96 -8.68 -20.77 13.45
CA LYS A 96 -7.48 -21.43 12.93
C LYS A 96 -6.31 -20.44 12.91
N LEU A 97 -6.55 -19.20 12.45
CA LEU A 97 -5.54 -18.16 12.46
C LEU A 97 -5.06 -17.83 13.88
N GLN A 98 -6.00 -17.78 14.85
CA GLN A 98 -5.66 -17.58 16.26
C GLN A 98 -4.83 -18.73 16.84
N LYS A 99 -5.06 -19.99 16.37
CA LYS A 99 -4.21 -21.12 16.74
C LYS A 99 -2.79 -20.91 16.22
N VAL A 100 -2.64 -20.66 14.91
CA VAL A 100 -1.33 -20.40 14.27
C VAL A 100 -0.62 -19.21 14.92
N LYS A 101 -1.33 -18.11 15.17
CA LYS A 101 -0.78 -16.95 15.88
C LYS A 101 -0.16 -17.34 17.21
N ARG A 102 -0.88 -18.12 18.04
CA ARG A 102 -0.38 -18.57 19.34
C ARG A 102 0.81 -19.52 19.23
N GLU A 103 0.79 -20.45 18.27
CA GLU A 103 1.90 -21.38 18.04
C GLU A 103 3.18 -20.63 17.69
N VAL A 104 3.10 -19.67 16.77
CA VAL A 104 4.23 -18.83 16.37
C VAL A 104 4.71 -17.94 17.52
N ASP A 105 3.80 -17.28 18.23
CA ASP A 105 4.09 -16.42 19.39
C ASP A 105 4.85 -17.21 20.48
N LEU A 106 4.40 -18.41 20.81
CA LEU A 106 5.07 -19.29 21.77
C LEU A 106 6.44 -19.73 21.30
N HIS A 107 6.59 -20.08 20.01
CA HIS A 107 7.86 -20.50 19.43
C HIS A 107 8.87 -19.36 19.46
N LEU A 108 8.54 -18.18 18.94
CA LEU A 108 9.43 -17.03 18.93
C LEU A 108 9.80 -16.56 20.35
N THR A 109 8.86 -16.62 21.29
CA THR A 109 9.13 -16.35 22.71
C THR A 109 10.13 -17.33 23.31
N LYS A 110 10.00 -18.63 23.00
CA LYS A 110 10.94 -19.67 23.44
C LYS A 110 12.34 -19.43 22.88
N GLU A 111 12.45 -19.03 21.63
CA GLU A 111 13.71 -18.68 20.96
C GLU A 111 14.24 -17.29 21.41
N LYS A 112 13.54 -16.60 22.34
CA LYS A 112 13.90 -15.28 22.89
C LYS A 112 14.01 -14.19 21.82
N ILE A 113 13.17 -14.25 20.81
CA ILE A 113 13.08 -13.24 19.76
C ILE A 113 11.99 -12.24 20.16
N PRO A 114 12.35 -10.96 20.45
CA PRO A 114 11.36 -9.91 20.71
C PRO A 114 10.52 -9.68 19.44
N HIS A 115 9.20 -9.69 19.57
CA HIS A 115 8.29 -9.52 18.45
C HIS A 115 6.89 -9.08 18.88
N ASP A 116 6.23 -8.38 17.99
CA ASP A 116 4.77 -8.17 18.02
C ASP A 116 4.13 -8.98 16.91
N ILE A 117 3.10 -9.76 17.20
CA ILE A 117 2.37 -10.52 16.20
C ILE A 117 0.90 -10.13 16.17
N ASP A 118 0.39 -9.78 14.97
CA ASP A 118 -0.98 -9.33 14.80
C ASP A 118 -1.63 -9.89 13.54
N GLY A 119 -2.97 -9.98 13.56
CA GLY A 119 -3.76 -10.38 12.40
C GLY A 119 -4.05 -9.19 11.48
N ARG A 120 -3.86 -9.39 10.18
CA ARG A 120 -4.22 -8.41 9.16
C ARG A 120 -5.31 -8.98 8.25
N VAL A 121 -6.39 -8.24 8.08
CA VAL A 121 -7.47 -8.56 7.15
C VAL A 121 -7.37 -7.62 5.95
N LYS A 122 -7.54 -8.15 4.74
CA LYS A 122 -7.64 -7.33 3.52
C LYS A 122 -8.92 -6.51 3.53
N SER A 123 -8.91 -5.37 2.83
CA SER A 123 -10.10 -4.56 2.63
C SER A 123 -11.09 -5.24 1.67
N VAL A 124 -12.38 -4.89 1.78
CA VAL A 124 -13.44 -5.40 0.91
C VAL A 124 -13.13 -5.09 -0.56
N TYR A 125 -12.64 -3.89 -0.86
CA TYR A 125 -12.28 -3.52 -2.22
C TYR A 125 -11.09 -4.32 -2.77
N SER A 126 -10.08 -4.59 -1.94
CA SER A 126 -8.94 -5.42 -2.35
C SER A 126 -9.36 -6.87 -2.65
N LEU A 127 -10.31 -7.41 -1.87
CA LEU A 127 -10.92 -8.71 -2.16
C LEU A 127 -11.67 -8.67 -3.49
N TYR A 128 -12.53 -7.67 -3.69
CA TYR A 128 -13.28 -7.50 -4.94
C TYR A 128 -12.37 -7.45 -6.17
N LYS A 129 -11.30 -6.63 -6.15
CA LYS A 129 -10.31 -6.58 -7.25
C LYS A 129 -9.67 -7.95 -7.51
N LYS A 130 -9.35 -8.69 -6.45
CA LYS A 130 -8.72 -10.00 -6.59
C LYS A 130 -9.66 -11.03 -7.19
N MET A 131 -10.94 -11.00 -6.80
CA MET A 131 -11.99 -11.88 -7.39
C MET A 131 -12.20 -11.67 -8.89
N GLN A 132 -11.88 -10.48 -9.42
CA GLN A 132 -11.94 -10.24 -10.88
C GLN A 132 -10.83 -10.97 -11.64
N ARG A 133 -9.74 -11.36 -10.97
CA ARG A 133 -8.55 -11.99 -11.57
C ARG A 133 -8.43 -13.48 -11.23
N VAL A 134 -9.00 -13.91 -10.12
CA VAL A 134 -8.93 -15.29 -9.61
C VAL A 134 -10.33 -15.89 -9.67
N PRO A 135 -10.58 -16.87 -10.56
CA PRO A 135 -11.93 -17.43 -10.79
C PRO A 135 -12.53 -18.09 -9.54
N ASN A 136 -11.69 -18.72 -8.71
CA ASN A 136 -12.14 -19.41 -7.52
C ASN A 136 -11.66 -18.65 -6.27
N ILE A 137 -12.63 -18.24 -5.43
CA ILE A 137 -12.32 -17.55 -4.17
C ILE A 137 -11.53 -18.43 -3.20
N ASP A 138 -11.63 -19.75 -3.31
CA ASP A 138 -10.86 -20.67 -2.46
C ASP A 138 -9.35 -20.60 -2.72
N ASP A 139 -8.94 -20.06 -3.89
CA ASP A 139 -7.53 -19.82 -4.23
C ASP A 139 -7.02 -18.46 -3.71
N ILE A 140 -7.88 -17.70 -3.00
CA ILE A 140 -7.49 -16.45 -2.34
C ILE A 140 -7.05 -16.73 -0.90
N TYR A 141 -5.78 -17.11 -0.74
CA TYR A 141 -5.20 -17.48 0.56
C TYR A 141 -4.81 -16.29 1.44
N ASP A 142 -4.67 -15.10 0.85
CA ASP A 142 -4.20 -13.88 1.49
C ASP A 142 -5.30 -12.94 1.98
N LEU A 143 -6.51 -13.48 2.20
CA LEU A 143 -7.62 -12.74 2.81
C LEU A 143 -7.30 -12.33 4.25
N MET A 144 -6.63 -13.23 4.96
CA MET A 144 -6.09 -13.00 6.30
C MET A 144 -4.60 -13.33 6.28
N ALA A 145 -3.81 -12.48 6.89
CA ALA A 145 -2.38 -12.65 7.05
C ALA A 145 -1.99 -12.43 8.51
N LEU A 146 -0.88 -12.99 8.95
CA LEU A 146 -0.23 -12.64 10.20
C LEU A 146 0.93 -11.69 9.91
N ARG A 147 1.01 -10.64 10.70
CA ARG A 147 2.09 -9.67 10.64
C ARG A 147 2.96 -9.83 11.87
N ILE A 148 4.26 -9.94 11.66
CA ILE A 148 5.26 -9.99 12.71
C ILE A 148 6.14 -8.77 12.59
N VAL A 149 6.23 -7.99 13.67
CA VAL A 149 7.06 -6.78 13.76
C VAL A 149 8.18 -7.05 14.74
N VAL A 150 9.41 -6.74 14.34
CA VAL A 150 10.63 -6.99 15.10
C VAL A 150 11.53 -5.75 15.10
N ASP A 151 12.62 -5.77 15.88
CA ASP A 151 13.44 -4.59 16.09
C ASP A 151 14.34 -4.25 14.90
N ASP A 152 14.89 -5.24 14.20
CA ASP A 152 15.91 -5.03 13.17
C ASP A 152 15.77 -6.00 11.97
N VAL A 153 16.50 -5.68 10.91
CA VAL A 153 16.48 -6.43 9.64
C VAL A 153 17.01 -7.86 9.80
N ALA A 154 18.07 -8.07 10.57
CA ALA A 154 18.63 -9.39 10.78
C ALA A 154 17.61 -10.31 11.46
N THR A 155 16.88 -9.78 12.43
CA THR A 155 15.80 -10.48 13.12
C THR A 155 14.63 -10.78 12.18
N CYS A 156 14.34 -9.93 11.16
CA CYS A 156 13.34 -10.28 10.14
C CYS A 156 13.70 -11.58 9.40
N TYR A 157 14.96 -11.74 8.98
CA TYR A 157 15.41 -12.97 8.30
C TYR A 157 15.49 -14.16 9.25
N LEU A 158 15.85 -13.94 10.52
CA LEU A 158 15.81 -15.00 11.53
C LEU A 158 14.39 -15.54 11.70
N VAL A 159 13.40 -14.67 11.87
CA VAL A 159 11.98 -15.04 11.98
C VAL A 159 11.48 -15.77 10.73
N LEU A 160 11.92 -15.38 9.53
CA LEU A 160 11.60 -16.10 8.30
C LEU A 160 12.12 -17.56 8.37
N GLY A 161 13.35 -17.76 8.82
CA GLY A 161 13.93 -19.09 9.02
C GLY A 161 13.17 -19.91 10.06
N GLU A 162 12.81 -19.32 11.19
CA GLU A 162 12.01 -19.96 12.24
C GLU A 162 10.62 -20.38 11.73
N LEU A 163 9.93 -19.54 10.96
CA LEU A 163 8.65 -19.90 10.35
C LEU A 163 8.78 -21.08 9.39
N HIS A 164 9.85 -21.12 8.59
CA HIS A 164 10.10 -22.21 7.65
C HIS A 164 10.59 -23.50 8.35
N SER A 165 11.09 -23.42 9.58
CA SER A 165 11.36 -24.58 10.41
C SER A 165 10.10 -25.20 11.02
N LEU A 166 9.08 -24.36 11.30
CA LEU A 166 7.80 -24.79 11.85
C LEU A 166 6.83 -25.31 10.78
N TYR A 167 6.86 -24.73 9.59
CA TYR A 167 5.88 -24.98 8.53
C TYR A 167 6.54 -25.08 7.17
N GLU A 168 5.96 -25.85 6.26
CA GLU A 168 6.44 -25.97 4.89
C GLU A 168 6.12 -24.69 4.09
N PRO A 169 7.14 -23.98 3.54
CA PRO A 169 6.92 -22.78 2.76
C PRO A 169 6.46 -23.09 1.33
N MET A 170 5.57 -22.26 0.80
CA MET A 170 5.26 -22.19 -0.63
C MET A 170 6.32 -21.30 -1.31
N VAL A 171 7.33 -21.95 -1.94
CA VAL A 171 8.54 -21.27 -2.45
C VAL A 171 8.21 -20.15 -3.45
N ASP A 172 7.23 -20.36 -4.32
CA ASP A 172 6.74 -19.37 -5.29
C ASP A 172 6.03 -18.15 -4.64
N ARG A 173 5.76 -18.22 -3.34
CA ARG A 173 5.10 -17.19 -2.54
C ARG A 173 6.03 -16.45 -1.58
N ILE A 174 7.33 -16.72 -1.64
CA ILE A 174 8.33 -15.96 -0.88
C ILE A 174 8.68 -14.69 -1.65
N LYS A 175 8.61 -13.53 -0.98
CA LYS A 175 8.93 -12.22 -1.57
C LYS A 175 9.75 -11.41 -0.58
N ASP A 176 10.91 -10.99 -1.02
CA ASP A 176 11.82 -10.17 -0.23
C ASP A 176 11.76 -8.70 -0.70
N TYR A 177 10.88 -7.94 -0.06
CA TYR A 177 10.79 -6.50 -0.26
C TYR A 177 11.68 -5.70 0.70
N ILE A 178 12.52 -6.37 1.53
CA ILE A 178 13.57 -5.71 2.30
C ILE A 178 14.78 -5.50 1.41
N ALA A 179 15.26 -6.57 0.78
CA ALA A 179 16.39 -6.50 -0.15
C ALA A 179 16.04 -5.69 -1.41
N LYS A 180 14.78 -5.77 -1.87
CA LYS A 180 14.28 -5.03 -3.04
C LYS A 180 12.94 -4.36 -2.70
N PRO A 181 13.00 -3.12 -2.17
CA PRO A 181 11.81 -2.35 -1.86
C PRO A 181 10.91 -2.14 -3.07
N LYS A 182 9.60 -2.00 -2.84
CA LYS A 182 8.70 -1.58 -3.91
C LYS A 182 8.98 -0.13 -4.32
N PRO A 183 8.57 0.31 -5.53
CA PRO A 183 8.78 1.68 -5.99
C PRO A 183 8.23 2.78 -5.07
N ASN A 184 7.24 2.46 -4.24
CA ASN A 184 6.72 3.36 -3.22
C ASN A 184 7.45 3.25 -1.86
N GLY A 185 8.63 2.59 -1.83
CA GLY A 185 9.43 2.43 -0.63
C GLY A 185 8.91 1.38 0.38
N TYR A 186 7.87 0.61 0.04
CA TYR A 186 7.36 -0.45 0.92
C TYR A 186 8.38 -1.57 1.11
N GLN A 187 8.66 -1.92 2.36
CA GLN A 187 9.57 -3.00 2.74
C GLN A 187 8.87 -4.00 3.68
N SER A 188 9.07 -5.29 3.42
CA SER A 188 8.65 -6.41 4.27
C SER A 188 9.14 -7.72 3.65
N LEU A 189 9.38 -8.77 4.45
CA LEU A 189 9.41 -10.13 3.94
C LEU A 189 7.98 -10.67 3.89
N HIS A 190 7.62 -11.33 2.81
CA HIS A 190 6.36 -12.06 2.69
C HIS A 190 6.65 -13.53 2.46
N THR A 191 5.99 -14.39 3.20
CA THR A 191 6.00 -15.83 2.96
C THR A 191 4.62 -16.41 3.18
N THR A 192 4.25 -17.41 2.40
CA THR A 192 3.05 -18.22 2.62
C THR A 192 3.50 -19.61 2.99
N VAL A 193 3.00 -20.10 4.11
CA VAL A 193 3.34 -21.43 4.61
C VAL A 193 2.10 -22.31 4.70
N VAL A 194 2.27 -23.63 4.58
CA VAL A 194 1.20 -24.60 4.77
C VAL A 194 1.22 -25.07 6.22
N THR A 195 0.14 -24.82 6.94
CA THR A 195 0.00 -25.24 8.34
C THR A 195 -0.33 -26.73 8.44
N GLU A 196 -0.23 -27.32 9.64
CA GLU A 196 -0.62 -28.72 9.89
C GLU A 196 -2.05 -29.07 9.43
N SER A 197 -2.95 -28.08 9.41
CA SER A 197 -4.32 -28.25 8.91
C SER A 197 -4.43 -28.24 7.38
N GLY A 198 -3.29 -28.17 6.64
CA GLY A 198 -3.26 -28.05 5.19
C GLY A 198 -3.68 -26.68 4.66
N GLN A 199 -3.87 -25.68 5.54
CA GLN A 199 -4.27 -24.34 5.11
C GLN A 199 -3.07 -23.42 4.91
N PRO A 200 -3.01 -22.70 3.77
CA PRO A 200 -1.99 -21.68 3.57
C PRO A 200 -2.26 -20.46 4.47
N VAL A 201 -1.21 -19.93 5.08
CA VAL A 201 -1.22 -18.69 5.87
C VAL A 201 -0.09 -17.79 5.38
N GLU A 202 -0.42 -16.55 5.02
CA GLU A 202 0.58 -15.54 4.66
C GLU A 202 1.12 -14.87 5.93
N PHE A 203 2.44 -14.75 6.00
CA PHE A 203 3.15 -13.95 6.99
C PHE A 203 3.82 -12.75 6.35
N GLN A 204 3.76 -11.62 7.02
CA GLN A 204 4.44 -10.37 6.68
C GLN A 204 5.37 -10.02 7.83
N ILE A 205 6.69 -10.03 7.58
CA ILE A 205 7.71 -9.77 8.61
C ILE A 205 8.41 -8.47 8.26
N ARG A 206 8.54 -7.57 9.22
CA ARG A 206 9.14 -6.25 9.02
C ARG A 206 9.57 -5.61 10.33
N THR A 207 10.43 -4.60 10.27
CA THR A 207 10.82 -3.84 11.45
C THR A 207 9.72 -2.84 11.87
N HIS A 208 9.85 -2.25 13.07
CA HIS A 208 8.96 -1.18 13.53
C HIS A 208 8.96 0.02 12.57
N ASP A 209 10.14 0.44 12.08
CA ASP A 209 10.25 1.55 11.12
C ASP A 209 9.56 1.22 9.78
N MET A 210 9.77 0.02 9.25
CA MET A 210 9.08 -0.45 8.04
C MET A 210 7.56 -0.53 8.26
N HIS A 211 7.12 -0.88 9.48
CA HIS A 211 5.71 -0.92 9.83
C HIS A 211 5.09 0.48 9.81
N GLU A 212 5.69 1.43 10.49
CA GLU A 212 5.22 2.83 10.52
C GLU A 212 5.21 3.43 9.10
N TYR A 213 6.26 3.17 8.32
CA TYR A 213 6.32 3.63 6.94
C TYR A 213 5.24 2.98 6.06
N ALA A 214 4.95 1.68 6.22
CA ALA A 214 3.90 1.00 5.45
C ALA A 214 2.47 1.46 5.81
N GLU A 215 2.25 1.94 7.03
CA GLU A 215 0.94 2.43 7.49
C GLU A 215 0.72 3.92 7.14
N ARG A 216 1.76 4.75 7.33
CA ARG A 216 1.67 6.22 7.25
C ARG A 216 2.41 6.81 6.04
N GLY A 217 3.30 6.02 5.41
CA GLY A 217 4.07 6.44 4.26
C GLY A 217 4.86 7.71 4.48
N LEU A 218 4.81 8.61 3.50
CA LEU A 218 5.52 9.89 3.56
C LEU A 218 5.17 10.71 4.81
N ALA A 219 3.96 10.58 5.36
CA ALA A 219 3.57 11.27 6.58
C ALA A 219 4.40 10.82 7.81
N ALA A 220 4.84 9.56 7.88
CA ALA A 220 5.75 9.08 8.92
C ALA A 220 7.13 9.73 8.81
N SER A 221 7.65 9.88 7.60
CA SER A 221 8.95 10.50 7.34
C SER A 221 9.00 11.96 7.81
N PHE A 222 7.91 12.70 7.65
CA PHE A 222 7.82 14.07 8.18
C PHE A 222 7.82 14.11 9.70
N HIS A 223 7.16 13.19 10.36
CA HIS A 223 7.13 13.14 11.84
C HIS A 223 8.52 12.77 12.42
N TYR A 224 9.22 11.82 11.82
CA TYR A 224 10.57 11.42 12.23
C TYR A 224 11.60 12.54 11.99
N ASN A 225 11.45 13.30 10.90
CA ASN A 225 12.30 14.42 10.57
C ASN A 225 11.97 15.69 11.35
N GLU A 226 10.80 15.84 11.98
CA GLU A 226 10.48 17.04 12.79
C GLU A 226 11.47 17.23 13.95
N GLN A 227 11.99 16.17 14.55
CA GLN A 227 13.04 16.28 15.57
C GLN A 227 14.40 16.68 14.97
N LYS A 228 14.71 16.33 13.73
CA LYS A 228 15.90 16.80 13.00
C LYS A 228 15.67 18.11 12.23
N LEU A 229 14.42 18.40 11.85
CA LEU A 229 14.02 19.57 11.08
C LEU A 229 13.98 20.86 11.90
N THR A 230 13.92 20.82 13.23
CA THR A 230 13.99 22.02 14.05
C THR A 230 15.26 22.83 13.78
N ASP A 231 16.36 22.19 13.44
CA ASP A 231 17.62 22.88 13.13
C ASP A 231 17.76 23.21 11.64
N ALA A 232 17.29 22.34 10.72
CA ALA A 232 17.31 22.57 9.28
C ALA A 232 16.25 23.60 8.82
N TYR A 233 15.08 23.65 9.47
CA TYR A 233 14.05 24.65 9.19
C TYR A 233 14.50 26.06 9.61
N LYS A 234 15.29 26.18 10.68
CA LYS A 234 15.93 27.44 11.08
C LYS A 234 17.01 27.91 10.09
N GLN A 235 17.53 27.00 9.26
CA GLN A 235 18.56 27.31 8.24
C GLN A 235 18.00 27.46 6.82
N GLY A 236 16.66 27.36 6.63
CA GLY A 236 16.01 27.55 5.32
C GLY A 236 16.30 26.46 4.28
N THR A 237 16.86 25.35 4.70
CA THR A 237 17.09 24.17 3.84
C THR A 237 15.84 23.29 3.82
N ILE A 238 15.24 23.12 2.64
CA ILE A 238 14.11 22.19 2.42
C ILE A 238 14.60 20.78 2.75
N ALA A 239 13.88 20.08 3.62
CA ALA A 239 14.18 18.68 3.92
C ALA A 239 14.26 17.88 2.61
N GLU A 240 15.37 17.20 2.39
CA GLU A 240 15.53 16.29 1.24
C GLU A 240 14.44 15.21 1.34
N LEU A 241 13.62 15.15 0.29
CA LEU A 241 12.68 14.05 0.10
C LEU A 241 13.46 12.75 -0.04
N PRO A 242 12.92 11.60 0.40
CA PRO A 242 13.51 10.31 0.09
C PRO A 242 13.82 10.23 -1.41
N THR A 243 15.05 9.87 -1.75
CA THR A 243 15.62 9.87 -3.11
C THR A 243 14.84 9.05 -4.13
N ASP A 244 13.91 8.22 -3.70
CA ASP A 244 13.17 7.28 -4.56
C ASP A 244 11.82 7.82 -5.10
N LEU A 245 11.54 9.12 -4.91
CA LEU A 245 10.29 9.72 -5.37
C LEU A 245 10.48 10.47 -6.70
N HIS A 246 11.08 9.83 -7.70
CA HIS A 246 11.27 10.40 -9.06
C HIS A 246 9.99 10.99 -9.65
N TRP A 247 8.84 10.37 -9.42
CA TRP A 247 7.55 10.85 -9.88
C TRP A 247 7.16 12.24 -9.30
N ILE A 248 7.70 12.64 -8.14
CA ILE A 248 7.51 14.01 -7.61
C ILE A 248 8.27 15.02 -8.46
N GLN A 249 9.48 14.67 -8.95
CA GLN A 249 10.20 15.49 -9.89
C GLN A 249 9.44 15.63 -11.21
N ASP A 250 8.85 14.55 -11.69
CA ASP A 250 8.00 14.58 -12.89
C ASP A 250 6.80 15.49 -12.70
N LEU A 251 6.16 15.46 -11.52
CA LEU A 251 5.11 16.39 -11.14
C LEU A 251 5.59 17.84 -11.09
N GLN A 252 6.77 18.09 -10.54
CA GLN A 252 7.36 19.42 -10.48
C GLN A 252 7.66 19.96 -11.86
N ASN A 253 8.22 19.13 -12.74
CA ASN A 253 8.49 19.48 -14.13
C ASN A 253 7.19 19.77 -14.90
N ALA A 254 6.17 18.93 -14.74
CA ALA A 254 4.85 19.15 -15.33
C ALA A 254 4.19 20.45 -14.82
N ALA A 255 4.28 20.72 -13.52
CA ALA A 255 3.77 21.94 -12.93
C ALA A 255 4.51 23.19 -13.44
N ALA A 256 5.82 23.11 -13.71
CA ALA A 256 6.61 24.19 -14.29
C ALA A 256 6.18 24.47 -15.74
N LEU A 257 6.01 23.42 -16.57
CA LEU A 257 5.54 23.57 -17.96
C LEU A 257 4.14 24.19 -18.04
N LEU A 258 3.21 23.77 -17.16
CA LEU A 258 1.87 24.35 -17.08
C LEU A 258 1.88 25.85 -16.71
N ARG A 259 2.84 26.28 -15.88
CA ARG A 259 3.00 27.71 -15.52
C ARG A 259 3.51 28.54 -16.67
N GLU A 260 4.38 27.96 -17.50
CA GLU A 260 4.93 28.60 -18.69
C GLU A 260 3.92 28.65 -19.85
N GLY A 261 2.69 28.13 -19.68
CA GLY A 261 1.67 28.09 -20.72
C GLY A 261 2.03 27.17 -21.90
N LYS A 262 2.96 26.24 -21.69
CA LYS A 262 3.33 25.23 -22.70
C LYS A 262 2.29 24.12 -22.72
N GLU A 263 2.00 23.58 -23.90
CA GLU A 263 1.17 22.39 -24.05
C GLU A 263 1.81 21.22 -23.29
N PHE A 264 0.99 20.59 -22.45
CA PHE A 264 1.37 19.45 -21.65
C PHE A 264 0.36 18.33 -21.89
N ASP A 265 0.83 17.11 -22.14
CA ASP A 265 -0.03 15.97 -22.33
C ASP A 265 -0.58 15.46 -20.97
N GLU A 266 -1.73 16.02 -20.58
CA GLU A 266 -2.44 15.60 -19.36
C GLU A 266 -2.80 14.10 -19.38
N THR A 267 -2.95 13.49 -20.57
CA THR A 267 -3.37 12.09 -20.70
C THR A 267 -2.22 11.16 -20.31
N ASN A 268 -1.01 11.44 -20.79
CA ASN A 268 0.19 10.66 -20.44
C ASN A 268 0.51 10.80 -18.95
N LEU A 269 0.46 12.01 -18.39
CA LEU A 269 0.66 12.19 -16.95
C LEU A 269 -0.39 11.44 -16.11
N ARG A 270 -1.66 11.42 -16.54
CA ARG A 270 -2.71 10.65 -15.86
C ARG A 270 -2.43 9.16 -15.90
N VAL A 271 -1.97 8.62 -17.04
CA VAL A 271 -1.60 7.21 -17.17
C VAL A 271 -0.40 6.91 -16.26
N ASP A 272 0.61 7.75 -16.25
CA ASP A 272 1.82 7.55 -15.44
C ASP A 272 1.57 7.68 -13.94
N LEU A 273 0.66 8.58 -13.53
CA LEU A 273 0.38 8.82 -12.12
C LEU A 273 -0.72 7.94 -11.55
N PHE A 274 -1.76 7.61 -12.34
CA PHE A 274 -3.00 7.03 -11.85
C PHE A 274 -3.40 5.74 -12.55
N GLY A 275 -2.71 5.35 -13.65
CA GLY A 275 -2.96 4.11 -14.35
C GLY A 275 -2.58 2.88 -13.53
N ASP A 276 -3.17 1.73 -13.89
CA ASP A 276 -2.71 0.44 -13.37
C ASP A 276 -1.23 0.25 -13.73
N ARG A 277 -0.44 -0.20 -12.78
CA ARG A 277 1.01 -0.37 -12.94
C ARG A 277 1.38 -1.84 -12.96
N ILE A 278 2.40 -2.18 -13.75
CA ILE A 278 3.04 -3.49 -13.74
C ILE A 278 4.48 -3.35 -13.23
N PHE A 279 4.93 -4.36 -12.51
CA PHE A 279 6.31 -4.42 -12.04
C PHE A 279 7.05 -5.48 -12.84
N VAL A 280 8.05 -5.04 -13.60
CA VAL A 280 8.91 -5.90 -14.40
C VAL A 280 10.23 -6.10 -13.67
N PHE A 281 10.70 -7.33 -13.62
CA PHE A 281 11.97 -7.68 -12.97
C PHE A 281 13.04 -7.90 -14.03
N SER A 282 14.19 -7.21 -13.90
CA SER A 282 15.36 -7.51 -14.71
C SER A 282 15.96 -8.87 -14.33
N PRO A 283 16.79 -9.50 -15.19
CA PRO A 283 17.56 -10.69 -14.81
C PRO A 283 18.48 -10.47 -13.61
N LYS A 284 18.87 -9.23 -13.34
CA LYS A 284 19.63 -8.82 -12.15
C LYS A 284 18.74 -8.61 -10.93
N GLY A 285 17.40 -8.70 -11.13
CA GLY A 285 16.39 -8.57 -10.11
C GLY A 285 16.01 -7.11 -9.77
N ASP A 286 16.39 -6.12 -10.58
CA ASP A 286 15.89 -4.75 -10.41
C ASP A 286 14.39 -4.69 -10.75
N ILE A 287 13.66 -3.82 -10.06
CA ILE A 287 12.23 -3.67 -10.25
C ILE A 287 11.97 -2.38 -11.04
N TYR A 288 11.29 -2.52 -12.17
CA TYR A 288 10.84 -1.40 -13.00
C TYR A 288 9.33 -1.25 -12.87
N ASP A 289 8.90 -0.04 -12.52
CA ASP A 289 7.49 0.33 -12.39
C ASP A 289 7.03 0.93 -13.72
N LEU A 290 6.22 0.20 -14.47
CA LEU A 290 5.73 0.59 -15.80
C LEU A 290 4.20 0.67 -15.82
N PRO A 291 3.59 1.51 -16.68
CA PRO A 291 2.15 1.50 -16.91
C PRO A 291 1.66 0.14 -17.38
N ALA A 292 0.46 -0.24 -16.97
CA ALA A 292 -0.18 -1.46 -17.50
C ALA A 292 -0.40 -1.31 -19.00
N GLY A 293 0.04 -2.31 -19.77
CA GLY A 293 0.03 -2.25 -21.25
C GLY A 293 1.36 -1.85 -21.86
N SER A 294 2.39 -1.55 -21.07
CA SER A 294 3.75 -1.32 -21.56
C SER A 294 4.29 -2.53 -22.31
N PHE A 295 5.07 -2.26 -23.35
CA PHE A 295 5.74 -3.27 -24.18
C PHE A 295 7.20 -3.44 -23.73
N PRO A 296 7.90 -4.51 -24.16
CA PRO A 296 9.31 -4.72 -23.84
C PRO A 296 10.24 -3.56 -24.21
N LEU A 297 9.88 -2.73 -25.20
CA LEU A 297 10.62 -1.55 -25.58
C LEU A 297 10.53 -0.40 -24.57
N ASP A 298 9.45 -0.36 -23.78
CA ASP A 298 9.30 0.65 -22.71
C ASP A 298 10.20 0.34 -21.50
N TYR A 299 10.79 -0.86 -21.50
CA TYR A 299 11.73 -1.33 -20.49
C TYR A 299 13.20 -1.05 -20.90
N ALA A 300 13.49 -0.97 -22.20
CA ALA A 300 14.84 -0.84 -22.75
C ALA A 300 15.38 0.60 -22.66
#